data_be602d4102ffcfa1b2ec8cdb655a3d2c
#
_entry.id   be602d4102ffcfa1b2ec8cdb655a3d2c
#
_cell.length_a   1.000
_cell.length_b   1.000
_cell.length_c   1.000
_cell.angle_alpha   90.00
_cell.angle_beta   90.00
_cell.angle_gamma   90.00
#
_symmetry.space_group_name_H-M   'P 1'
#
loop_
_entity.id
_entity.type
_entity.pdbx_description
1 polymer ?
#
loop_
_entity_poly.entity_id
_entity_poly.type
_entity_poly.pdbx_seq_one_letter_code
_entity_poly.pdbx_strand_id
1 'polypeptide(L)'
;ALKISILLVALCAERSPRPPRWIPWTFGWLERIGPWAMIDVFLLGVFVAYTRLRVLAHVDIEPSLVALGGAMLAMVGADASLDRHAVWASFERQAPRRRALARERGKLVGCHTCGLVARSADGVACARCGHALHRRKKRSIAWSCAFMLAAAVLYIPANAYPIMTVTRMGHGGPHTLVNGVIELFEDHLWPLALIVLLASVIVPLVKLGCLAALLFTTHRRSRKNLVARTRIFRLIAVIGRWSMIDIFSLATLVAMVRMGFLANVLPGQGALAFAAVVVFTMLATECFDPRLMWDAAESNGPRALPVAERHSIGMAL
;
A
#
# COMPACT_ATOMS: atom_id res chain seq x y z
N ALA A 1 13.96 2.10 11.53
CA ALA A 1 14.69 3.23 12.12
C ALA A 1 14.00 4.56 11.83
N LEU A 2 13.83 5.00 10.57
CA LEU A 2 13.29 6.31 10.18
C LEU A 2 11.89 6.59 10.77
N LYS A 3 10.98 5.64 10.74
CA LYS A 3 9.63 5.78 11.28
C LYS A 3 9.63 6.01 12.78
N ILE A 4 10.46 5.25 13.53
CA ILE A 4 10.62 5.40 14.98
C ILE A 4 11.20 6.77 15.32
N SER A 5 12.24 7.20 14.60
CA SER A 5 12.86 8.51 14.82
C SER A 5 11.86 9.65 14.61
N ILE A 6 11.05 9.60 13.55
CA ILE A 6 10.03 10.62 13.26
C ILE A 6 8.93 10.61 14.34
N LEU A 7 8.50 9.41 14.79
CA LEU A 7 7.53 9.27 15.88
C LEU A 7 8.04 9.87 17.18
N LEU A 8 9.28 9.55 17.57
CA LEU A 8 9.91 10.12 18.79
C LEU A 8 10.02 11.65 18.70
N VAL A 9 10.44 12.15 17.54
CA VAL A 9 10.51 13.60 17.29
C VAL A 9 9.12 14.24 17.38
N ALA A 10 8.09 13.62 16.82
CA ALA A 10 6.72 14.13 16.89
C ALA A 10 6.19 14.17 18.34
N LEU A 11 6.43 13.11 19.13
CA LEU A 11 6.05 13.05 20.54
C LEU A 11 6.82 14.06 21.43
N CYS A 12 8.12 14.21 21.18
CA CYS A 12 8.92 15.24 21.89
C CYS A 12 8.45 16.66 21.55
N ALA A 13 8.05 16.87 20.33
CA ALA A 13 7.54 18.16 19.86
C ALA A 13 6.14 18.50 20.39
N GLU A 14 5.29 17.50 20.65
CA GLU A 14 4.00 17.71 21.29
C GLU A 14 4.13 18.28 22.69
N ARG A 15 5.20 17.87 23.41
CA ARG A 15 5.52 18.38 24.76
C ARG A 15 6.21 19.75 24.73
N SER A 16 6.70 20.21 23.59
CA SER A 16 7.39 21.51 23.48
C SER A 16 6.37 22.65 23.37
N PRO A 17 6.54 23.73 24.15
CA PRO A 17 5.65 24.90 24.08
C PRO A 17 5.70 25.62 22.72
N ARG A 18 6.78 25.43 21.95
CA ARG A 18 6.97 26.02 20.61
C ARG A 18 7.61 25.02 19.67
N PRO A 19 6.82 24.12 19.04
CA PRO A 19 7.38 23.15 18.11
C PRO A 19 7.98 23.82 16.87
N PRO A 20 9.12 23.36 16.40
CA PRO A 20 9.74 23.84 15.17
C PRO A 20 8.81 23.73 13.97
N ARG A 21 8.92 24.69 13.02
CA ARG A 21 8.03 24.77 11.84
C ARG A 21 8.12 23.59 10.87
N TRP A 22 9.19 22.80 10.96
CA TRP A 22 9.41 21.63 10.08
C TRP A 22 8.68 20.37 10.55
N ILE A 23 8.23 20.29 11.82
CA ILE A 23 7.60 19.09 12.37
C ILE A 23 6.28 18.69 11.66
N PRO A 24 5.34 19.61 11.36
CA PRO A 24 4.15 19.25 10.60
C PRO A 24 4.49 18.67 9.22
N TRP A 25 5.59 19.10 8.62
CA TRP A 25 6.06 18.57 7.35
C TRP A 25 6.61 17.14 7.48
N THR A 26 7.46 16.87 8.49
CA THR A 26 8.00 15.52 8.75
C THR A 26 6.91 14.54 9.16
N PHE A 27 5.94 14.98 9.97
CA PHE A 27 4.81 14.14 10.33
C PHE A 27 3.91 13.84 9.10
N GLY A 28 3.75 14.79 8.20
CA GLY A 28 3.09 14.57 6.91
C GLY A 28 3.81 13.56 6.01
N TRP A 29 5.15 13.50 6.07
CA TRP A 29 5.95 12.47 5.40
C TRP A 29 5.76 11.10 6.05
N LEU A 30 5.67 11.02 7.37
CA LEU A 30 5.38 9.77 8.08
C LEU A 30 4.06 9.15 7.60
N GLU A 31 3.02 9.96 7.41
CA GLU A 31 1.73 9.48 6.91
C GLU A 31 1.80 8.95 5.48
N ARG A 32 2.66 9.52 4.63
CA ARG A 32 2.88 9.04 3.27
C ARG A 32 3.67 7.74 3.20
N ILE A 33 4.69 7.61 4.05
CA ILE A 33 5.55 6.43 4.11
C ILE A 33 4.84 5.30 4.87
N GLY A 34 3.87 5.62 5.72
CA GLY A 34 3.11 4.65 6.51
C GLY A 34 2.63 3.43 5.73
N PRO A 35 1.97 3.57 4.56
CA PRO A 35 1.55 2.45 3.73
C PRO A 35 2.69 1.56 3.20
N TRP A 36 3.92 2.08 3.13
CA TRP A 36 5.12 1.38 2.68
C TRP A 36 5.93 0.77 3.82
N ALA A 37 5.72 1.25 5.05
CA ALA A 37 6.40 0.75 6.25
C ALA A 37 5.66 -0.48 6.83
N MET A 38 5.58 -1.53 6.02
CA MET A 38 4.84 -2.76 6.31
C MET A 38 5.68 -3.73 7.14
N ILE A 39 5.93 -3.37 8.38
CA ILE A 39 6.70 -4.19 9.31
C ILE A 39 5.98 -5.50 9.64
N ASP A 40 4.65 -5.46 9.75
CA ASP A 40 3.76 -6.59 9.94
C ASP A 40 3.89 -7.62 8.80
N VAL A 41 3.90 -7.14 7.56
CA VAL A 41 4.10 -7.97 6.36
C VAL A 41 5.51 -8.56 6.30
N PHE A 42 6.53 -7.78 6.70
CA PHE A 42 7.91 -8.26 6.78
C PHE A 42 8.06 -9.40 7.80
N LEU A 43 7.49 -9.27 9.00
CA LEU A 43 7.52 -10.33 10.02
C LEU A 43 6.88 -11.61 9.52
N LEU A 44 5.71 -11.48 8.87
CA LEU A 44 5.05 -12.63 8.29
C LEU A 44 5.89 -13.26 7.16
N GLY A 45 6.58 -12.45 6.35
CA GLY A 45 7.52 -12.92 5.34
C GLY A 45 8.70 -13.70 5.94
N VAL A 46 9.27 -13.21 7.05
CA VAL A 46 10.31 -13.93 7.82
C VAL A 46 9.77 -15.24 8.38
N PHE A 47 8.55 -15.25 8.93
CA PHE A 47 7.92 -16.46 9.44
C PHE A 47 7.68 -17.50 8.33
N VAL A 48 7.20 -17.07 7.17
CA VAL A 48 7.02 -17.96 6.00
C VAL A 48 8.37 -18.49 5.50
N ALA A 49 9.41 -17.64 5.45
CA ALA A 49 10.75 -18.09 5.09
C ALA A 49 11.29 -19.10 6.08
N TYR A 50 11.10 -18.89 7.38
CA TYR A 50 11.50 -19.82 8.43
C TYR A 50 10.80 -21.17 8.29
N THR A 51 9.48 -21.19 8.06
CA THR A 51 8.73 -22.46 7.89
C THR A 51 9.19 -23.24 6.66
N ARG A 52 9.52 -22.56 5.57
CA ARG A 52 10.11 -23.18 4.37
C ARG A 52 11.51 -23.74 4.65
N LEU A 53 12.34 -22.97 5.36
CA LEU A 53 13.72 -23.36 5.64
C LEU A 53 13.80 -24.53 6.62
N ARG A 54 12.92 -24.61 7.62
CA ARG A 54 12.85 -25.68 8.61
C ARG A 54 12.64 -27.06 7.99
N VAL A 55 11.99 -27.14 6.83
CA VAL A 55 11.83 -28.39 6.06
C VAL A 55 13.14 -28.81 5.40
N LEU A 56 14.03 -27.86 5.13
CA LEU A 56 15.26 -28.06 4.36
C LEU A 56 16.52 -28.18 5.23
N ALA A 57 16.53 -27.54 6.41
CA ALA A 57 17.68 -27.46 7.29
C ALA A 57 17.24 -27.28 8.75
N HIS A 58 18.13 -27.67 9.68
CA HIS A 58 17.98 -27.34 11.11
C HIS A 58 18.23 -25.85 11.27
N VAL A 59 17.21 -25.11 11.71
CA VAL A 59 17.29 -23.67 11.92
C VAL A 59 17.11 -23.38 13.39
N ASP A 60 18.18 -22.92 14.02
CA ASP A 60 18.14 -22.49 15.40
C ASP A 60 17.60 -21.05 15.49
N ILE A 61 16.67 -20.83 16.40
CA ILE A 61 16.11 -19.50 16.65
C ILE A 61 17.03 -18.74 17.58
N GLU A 62 17.78 -17.79 17.04
CA GLU A 62 18.60 -16.91 17.84
C GLU A 62 17.79 -15.82 18.57
N PRO A 63 18.29 -15.30 19.72
CA PRO A 63 17.64 -14.21 20.46
C PRO A 63 17.38 -12.95 19.63
N SER A 64 18.15 -12.75 18.56
CA SER A 64 17.97 -11.66 17.60
C SER A 64 16.62 -11.67 16.90
N LEU A 65 16.10 -12.86 16.57
CA LEU A 65 14.77 -13.02 15.94
C LEU A 65 13.65 -12.70 16.93
N VAL A 66 13.81 -13.09 18.20
CA VAL A 66 12.87 -12.76 19.27
C VAL A 66 12.87 -11.25 19.54
N ALA A 67 14.04 -10.62 19.57
CA ALA A 67 14.17 -9.17 19.71
C ALA A 67 13.54 -8.41 18.54
N LEU A 68 13.69 -8.92 17.30
CA LEU A 68 13.03 -8.38 16.13
C LEU A 68 11.50 -8.46 16.26
N GLY A 69 10.96 -9.61 16.67
CA GLY A 69 9.54 -9.79 16.95
C GLY A 69 9.02 -8.82 18.01
N GLY A 70 9.74 -8.66 19.10
CA GLY A 70 9.43 -7.70 20.17
C GLY A 70 9.42 -6.25 19.67
N ALA A 71 10.42 -5.85 18.89
CA ALA A 71 10.49 -4.52 18.29
C ALA A 71 9.30 -4.24 17.34
N MET A 72 8.86 -5.26 16.60
CA MET A 72 7.71 -5.15 15.72
C MET A 72 6.39 -5.02 16.48
N LEU A 73 6.20 -5.83 17.53
CA LEU A 73 5.00 -5.71 18.39
C LEU A 73 4.96 -4.32 19.06
N ALA A 74 6.09 -3.83 19.54
CA ALA A 74 6.20 -2.48 20.09
C ALA A 74 5.82 -1.40 19.06
N MET A 75 6.23 -1.58 17.81
CA MET A 75 5.92 -0.62 16.73
C MET A 75 4.46 -0.65 16.31
N VAL A 76 3.85 -1.84 16.24
CA VAL A 76 2.40 -2.00 16.02
C VAL A 76 1.61 -1.38 17.18
N GLY A 77 2.04 -1.61 18.43
CA GLY A 77 1.47 -0.98 19.62
C GLY A 77 1.57 0.55 19.59
N ALA A 78 2.75 1.08 19.18
CA ALA A 78 2.95 2.52 19.04
C ALA A 78 2.04 3.13 17.94
N ASP A 79 1.88 2.45 16.81
CA ASP A 79 0.98 2.90 15.74
C ASP A 79 -0.50 2.87 16.19
N ALA A 80 -0.89 1.85 16.93
CA ALA A 80 -2.26 1.69 17.44
C ALA A 80 -2.59 2.71 18.56
N SER A 81 -1.60 3.10 19.37
CA SER A 81 -1.75 4.08 20.45
C SER A 81 -1.66 5.53 19.98
N LEU A 82 -1.15 5.77 18.76
CA LEU A 82 -0.97 7.11 18.23
C LEU A 82 -2.30 7.71 17.75
N ASP A 83 -2.84 8.64 18.51
CA ASP A 83 -3.96 9.46 18.05
C ASP A 83 -3.48 10.57 17.11
N ARG A 84 -3.54 10.28 15.81
CA ARG A 84 -3.14 11.22 14.74
C ARG A 84 -3.93 12.53 14.79
N HIS A 85 -5.21 12.46 15.21
CA HIS A 85 -6.04 13.66 15.33
C HIS A 85 -5.57 14.56 16.47
N ALA A 86 -5.21 13.99 17.62
CA ALA A 86 -4.66 14.75 18.74
C ALA A 86 -3.35 15.44 18.40
N VAL A 87 -2.43 14.73 17.71
CA VAL A 87 -1.16 15.30 17.24
C VAL A 87 -1.40 16.47 16.29
N TRP A 88 -2.26 16.31 15.27
CA TRP A 88 -2.58 17.42 14.37
C TRP A 88 -3.29 18.58 15.05
N ALA A 89 -4.17 18.31 16.04
CA ALA A 89 -4.85 19.35 16.81
C ALA A 89 -3.89 20.15 17.70
N SER A 90 -2.82 19.53 18.23
CA SER A 90 -1.79 20.24 18.99
C SER A 90 -1.05 21.26 18.12
N PHE A 91 -0.70 20.90 16.90
CA PHE A 91 -0.08 21.83 15.94
C PHE A 91 -1.01 22.97 15.51
N GLU A 92 -2.31 22.71 15.39
CA GLU A 92 -3.30 23.71 15.02
C GLU A 92 -3.50 24.76 16.12
N ARG A 93 -3.50 24.36 17.38
CA ARG A 93 -3.59 25.25 18.54
C ARG A 93 -2.46 26.28 18.59
N GLN A 94 -1.29 25.89 18.13
CA GLN A 94 -0.08 26.72 18.16
C GLN A 94 0.10 27.65 16.94
N ALA A 95 -0.76 27.52 15.90
CA ALA A 95 -0.69 28.32 14.68
C ALA A 95 -2.04 28.94 14.29
N PRO A 96 -2.68 29.72 15.16
CA PRO A 96 -4.05 30.24 14.94
C PRO A 96 -4.17 31.14 13.70
N ARG A 97 -3.09 31.85 13.32
CA ARG A 97 -3.05 32.76 12.16
C ARG A 97 -3.22 32.03 10.81
N ARG A 98 -2.83 30.76 10.71
CA ARG A 98 -3.02 29.96 9.50
C ARG A 98 -4.49 29.57 9.27
N ARG A 99 -5.28 29.49 10.34
CA ARG A 99 -6.71 29.14 10.29
C ARG A 99 -7.57 30.27 9.70
N ALA A 100 -7.17 31.52 9.90
CA ALA A 100 -7.89 32.67 9.36
C ALA A 100 -7.84 32.75 7.82
N LEU A 101 -6.72 32.34 7.23
CA LEU A 101 -6.53 32.31 5.76
C LEU A 101 -7.32 31.17 5.08
N ALA A 102 -7.68 30.11 5.83
CA ALA A 102 -8.45 28.97 5.31
C ALA A 102 -9.97 29.22 5.19
N ARG A 103 -10.44 30.39 5.56
CA ARG A 103 -11.88 30.75 5.55
C ARG A 103 -12.35 31.32 4.22
N GLU A 104 -11.56 31.18 3.16
CA GLU A 104 -11.86 31.76 1.85
C GLU A 104 -12.99 31.02 1.12
N ARG A 105 -13.65 31.75 0.22
CA ARG A 105 -14.74 31.27 -0.64
C ARG A 105 -14.21 30.19 -1.58
N GLY A 106 -14.72 28.94 -1.46
CA GLY A 106 -14.28 27.82 -2.29
C GLY A 106 -15.09 26.55 -2.04
N LYS A 107 -14.77 25.50 -2.79
CA LYS A 107 -15.35 24.17 -2.59
C LYS A 107 -14.64 23.48 -1.42
N LEU A 108 -15.34 22.56 -0.74
CA LEU A 108 -14.74 21.73 0.30
C LEU A 108 -13.66 20.82 -0.30
N VAL A 109 -12.45 20.95 0.20
CA VAL A 109 -11.28 20.14 -0.21
C VAL A 109 -10.67 19.52 1.03
N GLY A 110 -10.46 18.21 1.01
CA GLY A 110 -9.76 17.49 2.06
C GLY A 110 -8.26 17.39 1.76
N CYS A 111 -7.44 17.73 2.72
CA CYS A 111 -5.99 17.54 2.60
C CYS A 111 -5.65 16.05 2.65
N HIS A 112 -4.93 15.54 1.63
CA HIS A 112 -4.51 14.14 1.58
C HIS A 112 -3.45 13.78 2.64
N THR A 113 -2.74 14.79 3.18
CA THR A 113 -1.65 14.56 4.14
C THR A 113 -2.14 14.62 5.59
N CYS A 114 -2.95 15.62 5.98
CA CYS A 114 -3.35 15.80 7.37
C CYS A 114 -4.85 15.61 7.63
N GLY A 115 -5.62 15.25 6.61
CA GLY A 115 -7.07 15.04 6.73
C GLY A 115 -7.92 16.30 6.95
N LEU A 116 -7.31 17.51 7.03
CA LEU A 116 -8.05 18.75 7.23
C LEU A 116 -9.00 19.00 6.07
N VAL A 117 -10.29 19.16 6.36
CA VAL A 117 -11.30 19.57 5.38
C VAL A 117 -11.49 21.08 5.50
N ALA A 118 -11.21 21.82 4.43
CA ALA A 118 -11.34 23.26 4.39
C ALA A 118 -11.99 23.73 3.07
N ARG A 119 -12.61 24.91 3.09
CA ARG A 119 -13.04 25.56 1.85
C ARG A 119 -11.82 26.26 1.24
N SER A 120 -11.40 25.81 0.07
CA SER A 120 -10.22 26.35 -0.59
C SER A 120 -10.31 26.25 -2.10
N ALA A 121 -9.50 27.04 -2.80
CA ALA A 121 -9.22 26.86 -4.21
C ALA A 121 -8.22 25.69 -4.42
N ASP A 122 -8.21 25.12 -5.62
CA ASP A 122 -7.30 24.02 -5.97
C ASP A 122 -5.85 24.55 -6.07
N GLY A 123 -4.91 23.85 -5.47
CA GLY A 123 -3.48 24.23 -5.48
C GLY A 123 -3.02 25.15 -4.34
N VAL A 124 -3.92 25.63 -3.48
CA VAL A 124 -3.56 26.45 -2.30
C VAL A 124 -2.91 25.59 -1.23
N ALA A 125 -1.95 26.15 -0.48
CA ALA A 125 -1.29 25.45 0.61
C ALA A 125 -2.26 25.18 1.79
N CYS A 126 -2.23 23.95 2.31
CA CYS A 126 -3.03 23.58 3.47
C CYS A 126 -2.66 24.43 4.70
N ALA A 127 -3.64 25.00 5.38
CA ALA A 127 -3.43 25.82 6.57
C ALA A 127 -2.77 25.06 7.73
N ARG A 128 -2.93 23.72 7.79
CA ARG A 128 -2.39 22.88 8.86
C ARG A 128 -0.99 22.34 8.56
N CYS A 129 -0.78 21.69 7.43
CA CYS A 129 0.48 21.02 7.10
C CYS A 129 1.31 21.71 6.00
N GLY A 130 0.77 22.75 5.34
CA GLY A 130 1.45 23.47 4.26
C GLY A 130 1.44 22.74 2.91
N HIS A 131 0.83 21.55 2.82
CA HIS A 131 0.78 20.77 1.58
C HIS A 131 -0.23 21.36 0.59
N ALA A 132 0.05 21.29 -0.72
CA ALA A 132 -0.88 21.78 -1.73
C ALA A 132 -2.20 20.99 -1.70
N LEU A 133 -3.31 21.70 -1.57
CA LEU A 133 -4.64 21.12 -1.57
C LEU A 133 -5.07 20.84 -3.01
N HIS A 134 -5.41 19.60 -3.29
CA HIS A 134 -5.97 19.19 -4.56
C HIS A 134 -7.30 18.50 -4.34
N ARG A 135 -8.33 18.90 -5.08
CA ARG A 135 -9.66 18.27 -5.00
C ARG A 135 -9.61 16.81 -5.46
N ARG A 136 -8.81 16.53 -6.48
CA ARG A 136 -8.59 15.19 -7.06
C ARG A 136 -7.11 15.00 -7.37
N LYS A 137 -6.64 13.76 -7.36
CA LYS A 137 -5.28 13.43 -7.79
C LYS A 137 -5.11 13.77 -9.27
N LYS A 138 -4.11 14.60 -9.59
CA LYS A 138 -3.82 14.99 -10.98
C LYS A 138 -3.47 13.76 -11.81
N ARG A 139 -4.11 13.61 -12.98
CA ARG A 139 -3.88 12.50 -13.92
C ARG A 139 -3.98 11.10 -13.30
N SER A 140 -4.81 10.93 -12.27
CA SER A 140 -4.98 9.68 -11.53
C SER A 140 -5.22 8.47 -12.46
N ILE A 141 -6.16 8.58 -13.39
CA ILE A 141 -6.50 7.48 -14.33
C ILE A 141 -5.31 7.15 -15.22
N ALA A 142 -4.61 8.16 -15.77
CA ALA A 142 -3.48 7.95 -16.68
C ALA A 142 -2.31 7.23 -15.98
N TRP A 143 -1.91 7.69 -14.79
CA TRP A 143 -0.84 7.04 -14.03
C TRP A 143 -1.23 5.64 -13.55
N SER A 144 -2.46 5.47 -13.06
CA SER A 144 -2.95 4.14 -12.65
C SER A 144 -2.98 3.16 -13.83
N CYS A 145 -3.41 3.61 -15.02
CA CYS A 145 -3.41 2.81 -16.22
C CYS A 145 -1.98 2.46 -16.68
N ALA A 146 -1.07 3.43 -16.68
CA ALA A 146 0.32 3.20 -17.07
C ALA A 146 1.01 2.17 -16.17
N PHE A 147 0.88 2.30 -14.85
CA PHE A 147 1.44 1.32 -13.90
C PHE A 147 0.78 -0.04 -14.01
N MET A 148 -0.53 -0.10 -14.24
CA MET A 148 -1.24 -1.36 -14.44
C MET A 148 -0.76 -2.07 -15.71
N LEU A 149 -0.60 -1.34 -16.83
CA LEU A 149 -0.07 -1.91 -18.07
C LEU A 149 1.37 -2.39 -17.92
N ALA A 150 2.23 -1.59 -17.26
CA ALA A 150 3.60 -2.00 -16.96
C ALA A 150 3.63 -3.28 -16.11
N ALA A 151 2.77 -3.39 -15.09
CA ALA A 151 2.65 -4.60 -14.29
C ALA A 151 2.17 -5.80 -15.10
N ALA A 152 1.18 -5.62 -16.01
CA ALA A 152 0.66 -6.67 -16.86
C ALA A 152 1.73 -7.20 -17.84
N VAL A 153 2.53 -6.31 -18.44
CA VAL A 153 3.65 -6.70 -19.33
C VAL A 153 4.72 -7.44 -18.54
N LEU A 154 5.10 -6.96 -17.37
CA LEU A 154 6.11 -7.60 -16.51
C LEU A 154 5.63 -8.92 -15.88
N TYR A 155 4.33 -9.14 -15.82
CA TYR A 155 3.79 -10.40 -15.32
C TYR A 155 4.17 -11.60 -16.20
N ILE A 156 4.34 -11.39 -17.50
CA ILE A 156 4.77 -12.44 -18.43
C ILE A 156 6.19 -12.94 -18.07
N PRO A 157 7.23 -12.09 -18.05
CA PRO A 157 8.58 -12.54 -17.69
C PRO A 157 8.68 -12.99 -16.21
N ALA A 158 7.86 -12.48 -15.31
CA ALA A 158 7.84 -12.92 -13.92
C ALA A 158 7.46 -14.41 -13.75
N ASN A 159 6.61 -14.93 -14.66
CA ASN A 159 6.22 -16.35 -14.66
C ASN A 159 7.03 -17.21 -15.62
N ALA A 160 7.62 -16.62 -16.66
CA ALA A 160 8.42 -17.35 -17.65
C ALA A 160 9.87 -17.58 -17.21
N TYR A 161 10.47 -16.61 -16.50
CA TYR A 161 11.85 -16.74 -16.03
C TYR A 161 11.92 -17.37 -14.65
N PRO A 162 13.04 -18.06 -14.33
CA PRO A 162 13.26 -18.64 -13.01
C PRO A 162 13.34 -17.53 -11.95
N ILE A 163 12.62 -17.75 -10.84
CA ILE A 163 12.63 -16.84 -9.69
C ILE A 163 13.88 -17.07 -8.84
N MET A 164 14.27 -18.33 -8.68
CA MET A 164 15.46 -18.70 -7.92
C MET A 164 16.13 -19.91 -8.55
N THR A 165 17.42 -20.01 -8.34
CA THR A 165 18.20 -21.22 -8.64
C THR A 165 18.63 -21.80 -7.31
N VAL A 166 18.22 -23.05 -7.06
CA VAL A 166 18.58 -23.79 -5.87
C VAL A 166 19.62 -24.84 -6.24
N THR A 167 20.81 -24.76 -5.64
CA THR A 167 21.86 -25.76 -5.83
C THR A 167 22.11 -26.46 -4.49
N ARG A 168 22.08 -27.81 -4.50
CA ARG A 168 22.43 -28.65 -3.36
C ARG A 168 23.53 -29.62 -3.78
N MET A 169 24.67 -29.60 -3.09
CA MET A 169 25.83 -30.47 -3.38
C MET A 169 26.22 -30.48 -4.85
N GLY A 170 26.17 -29.31 -5.54
CA GLY A 170 26.50 -29.21 -6.96
C GLY A 170 25.39 -29.64 -7.93
N HIS A 171 24.28 -30.19 -7.45
CA HIS A 171 23.12 -30.57 -8.24
C HIS A 171 21.94 -29.61 -7.94
N GLY A 172 21.19 -29.24 -8.95
CA GLY A 172 20.03 -28.36 -8.81
C GLY A 172 19.73 -27.62 -10.10
N GLY A 173 18.65 -26.87 -10.13
CA GLY A 173 18.19 -26.20 -11.32
C GLY A 173 17.45 -24.89 -11.05
N PRO A 174 17.11 -24.20 -12.13
CA PRO A 174 16.29 -23.00 -12.05
C PRO A 174 14.83 -23.38 -11.76
N HIS A 175 14.24 -22.78 -10.71
CA HIS A 175 12.85 -22.98 -10.35
C HIS A 175 12.03 -21.74 -10.73
N THR A 176 11.02 -21.95 -11.58
CA THR A 176 9.98 -20.96 -11.85
C THR A 176 8.93 -20.99 -10.74
N LEU A 177 8.04 -19.98 -10.66
CA LEU A 177 6.91 -19.98 -9.70
C LEU A 177 6.06 -21.24 -9.82
N VAL A 178 5.70 -21.60 -11.03
CA VAL A 178 4.81 -22.74 -11.31
C VAL A 178 5.51 -24.05 -10.97
N ASN A 179 6.77 -24.22 -11.36
CA ASN A 179 7.53 -25.43 -11.02
C ASN A 179 7.68 -25.61 -9.49
N GLY A 180 7.95 -24.51 -8.77
CA GLY A 180 8.02 -24.56 -7.31
C GLY A 180 6.69 -24.97 -6.64
N VAL A 181 5.55 -24.60 -7.21
CA VAL A 181 4.23 -25.05 -6.74
C VAL A 181 4.03 -26.53 -7.04
N ILE A 182 4.41 -26.99 -8.24
CA ILE A 182 4.28 -28.42 -8.62
C ILE A 182 5.13 -29.29 -7.71
N GLU A 183 6.38 -28.91 -7.48
CA GLU A 183 7.30 -29.63 -6.58
C GLU A 183 6.74 -29.75 -5.14
N LEU A 184 6.14 -28.66 -4.61
CA LEU A 184 5.47 -28.69 -3.32
C LEU A 184 4.24 -29.62 -3.30
N PHE A 185 3.55 -29.79 -4.43
CA PHE A 185 2.47 -30.76 -4.55
C PHE A 185 2.99 -32.20 -4.57
N GLU A 186 4.08 -32.48 -5.29
CA GLU A 186 4.74 -33.77 -5.36
C GLU A 186 5.30 -34.20 -3.99
N ASP A 187 5.83 -33.26 -3.22
CA ASP A 187 6.31 -33.46 -1.84
C ASP A 187 5.18 -33.63 -0.81
N HIS A 188 3.93 -33.80 -1.24
CA HIS A 188 2.75 -33.89 -0.38
C HIS A 188 2.49 -32.70 0.55
N LEU A 189 3.11 -31.55 0.29
CA LEU A 189 2.92 -30.28 1.01
C LEU A 189 1.80 -29.42 0.36
N TRP A 190 0.69 -30.07 -0.01
CA TRP A 190 -0.42 -29.44 -0.72
C TRP A 190 -0.99 -28.16 -0.06
N PRO A 191 -1.08 -28.00 1.30
CA PRO A 191 -1.57 -26.77 1.88
C PRO A 191 -0.62 -25.60 1.62
N LEU A 192 0.69 -25.86 1.65
CA LEU A 192 1.71 -24.87 1.39
C LEU A 192 1.74 -24.49 -0.11
N ALA A 193 1.64 -25.50 -0.99
CA ALA A 193 1.54 -25.30 -2.44
C ALA A 193 0.35 -24.41 -2.81
N LEU A 194 -0.82 -24.63 -2.18
CA LEU A 194 -2.03 -23.86 -2.41
C LEU A 194 -1.85 -22.39 -1.97
N ILE A 195 -1.25 -22.16 -0.79
CA ILE A 195 -0.98 -20.81 -0.28
C ILE A 195 -0.05 -20.05 -1.24
N VAL A 196 1.02 -20.70 -1.71
CA VAL A 196 1.97 -20.09 -2.65
C VAL A 196 1.30 -19.80 -3.98
N LEU A 197 0.53 -20.73 -4.54
CA LEU A 197 -0.21 -20.53 -5.79
C LEU A 197 -1.19 -19.34 -5.69
N LEU A 198 -1.96 -19.29 -4.59
CA LEU A 198 -2.89 -18.19 -4.34
C LEU A 198 -2.16 -16.86 -4.24
N ALA A 199 -1.12 -16.77 -3.42
CA ALA A 199 -0.44 -15.51 -3.14
C ALA A 199 0.35 -14.99 -4.35
N SER A 200 1.07 -15.87 -5.05
CA SER A 200 2.04 -15.48 -6.08
C SER A 200 1.45 -15.42 -7.48
N VAL A 201 0.39 -16.19 -7.78
CA VAL A 201 -0.21 -16.25 -9.11
C VAL A 201 -1.61 -15.64 -9.12
N ILE A 202 -2.51 -16.16 -8.28
CA ILE A 202 -3.93 -15.78 -8.35
C ILE A 202 -4.17 -14.34 -7.87
N VAL A 203 -3.59 -13.96 -6.74
CA VAL A 203 -3.79 -12.61 -6.16
C VAL A 203 -3.33 -11.50 -7.11
N PRO A 204 -2.13 -11.54 -7.74
CA PRO A 204 -1.73 -10.54 -8.72
C PRO A 204 -2.66 -10.47 -9.92
N LEU A 205 -3.12 -11.61 -10.46
CA LEU A 205 -4.06 -11.65 -11.58
C LEU A 205 -5.42 -11.03 -11.23
N VAL A 206 -6.00 -11.43 -10.10
CA VAL A 206 -7.26 -10.88 -9.61
C VAL A 206 -7.15 -9.37 -9.40
N LYS A 207 -6.04 -8.91 -8.84
CA LYS A 207 -5.76 -7.51 -8.59
C LYS A 207 -5.67 -6.70 -9.89
N LEU A 208 -4.92 -7.21 -10.88
CA LEU A 208 -4.83 -6.60 -12.21
C LEU A 208 -6.20 -6.57 -12.90
N GLY A 209 -6.95 -7.68 -12.88
CA GLY A 209 -8.28 -7.77 -13.49
C GLY A 209 -9.30 -6.82 -12.84
N CYS A 210 -9.34 -6.79 -11.52
CA CYS A 210 -10.22 -5.88 -10.79
C CYS A 210 -9.87 -4.40 -11.03
N LEU A 211 -8.57 -4.06 -11.04
CA LEU A 211 -8.12 -2.69 -11.31
C LEU A 211 -8.44 -2.29 -12.75
N ALA A 212 -8.23 -3.18 -13.72
CA ALA A 212 -8.62 -2.97 -15.11
C ALA A 212 -10.14 -2.74 -15.26
N ALA A 213 -10.95 -3.53 -14.58
CA ALA A 213 -12.40 -3.37 -14.57
C ALA A 213 -12.83 -2.03 -13.95
N LEU A 214 -12.18 -1.60 -12.86
CA LEU A 214 -12.43 -0.30 -12.23
C LEU A 214 -12.07 0.87 -13.16
N LEU A 215 -10.90 0.81 -13.80
CA LEU A 215 -10.45 1.84 -14.75
C LEU A 215 -11.38 1.90 -15.97
N PHE A 216 -11.72 0.75 -16.57
CA PHE A 216 -12.60 0.67 -17.71
C PHE A 216 -14.01 1.19 -17.42
N THR A 217 -14.60 0.78 -16.29
CA THR A 217 -15.93 1.24 -15.90
C THR A 217 -15.95 2.72 -15.50
N THR A 218 -14.85 3.25 -14.98
CA THR A 218 -14.70 4.69 -14.70
C THR A 218 -14.58 5.49 -15.99
N HIS A 219 -13.81 5.00 -16.95
CA HIS A 219 -13.70 5.60 -18.28
C HIS A 219 -15.05 5.62 -19.02
N ARG A 220 -15.82 4.54 -18.95
CA ARG A 220 -17.18 4.45 -19.50
C ARG A 220 -18.24 5.21 -18.70
N ARG A 221 -17.87 5.92 -17.63
CA ARG A 221 -18.79 6.70 -16.77
C ARG A 221 -20.00 5.88 -16.30
N SER A 222 -19.79 4.60 -16.00
CA SER A 222 -20.87 3.70 -15.60
C SER A 222 -21.41 4.04 -14.21
N ARG A 223 -22.75 4.11 -14.09
CA ARG A 223 -23.47 4.35 -12.82
C ARG A 223 -23.77 3.07 -12.03
N LYS A 224 -23.56 1.90 -12.62
CA LYS A 224 -23.94 0.64 -12.01
C LYS A 224 -23.00 0.29 -10.86
N ASN A 225 -23.58 -0.13 -9.74
CA ASN A 225 -22.90 -0.75 -8.59
C ASN A 225 -21.70 0.06 -8.00
N LEU A 226 -21.81 1.39 -7.89
CA LEU A 226 -20.75 2.27 -7.38
C LEU A 226 -20.28 1.86 -5.99
N VAL A 227 -21.21 1.45 -5.11
CA VAL A 227 -20.87 1.00 -3.74
C VAL A 227 -20.05 -0.29 -3.78
N ALA A 228 -20.45 -1.27 -4.58
CA ALA A 228 -19.72 -2.52 -4.75
C ALA A 228 -18.31 -2.27 -5.32
N ARG A 229 -18.19 -1.42 -6.33
CA ARG A 229 -16.89 -1.01 -6.91
C ARG A 229 -15.98 -0.34 -5.88
N THR A 230 -16.54 0.51 -5.01
CA THR A 230 -15.78 1.13 -3.93
C THR A 230 -15.31 0.09 -2.90
N ARG A 231 -16.14 -0.92 -2.59
CA ARG A 231 -15.76 -2.03 -1.70
C ARG A 231 -14.64 -2.88 -2.32
N ILE A 232 -14.77 -3.23 -3.61
CA ILE A 232 -13.74 -3.95 -4.36
C ILE A 232 -12.42 -3.18 -4.34
N PHE A 233 -12.46 -1.87 -4.59
CA PHE A 233 -11.25 -1.04 -4.52
C PHE A 233 -10.60 -1.08 -3.13
N ARG A 234 -11.37 -0.96 -2.06
CA ARG A 234 -10.86 -1.06 -0.68
C ARG A 234 -10.24 -2.43 -0.40
N LEU A 235 -10.88 -3.50 -0.87
CA LEU A 235 -10.37 -4.86 -0.73
C LEU A 235 -9.03 -5.02 -1.46
N ILE A 236 -8.94 -4.57 -2.71
CA ILE A 236 -7.70 -4.59 -3.50
C ILE A 236 -6.59 -3.79 -2.80
N ALA A 237 -6.90 -2.64 -2.22
CA ALA A 237 -5.94 -1.82 -1.50
C ALA A 237 -5.40 -2.52 -0.24
N VAL A 238 -6.24 -3.28 0.47
CA VAL A 238 -5.83 -4.10 1.61
C VAL A 238 -4.99 -5.29 1.15
N ILE A 239 -5.50 -6.10 0.22
CA ILE A 239 -4.80 -7.27 -0.33
C ILE A 239 -3.46 -6.87 -0.97
N GLY A 240 -3.40 -5.67 -1.56
CA GLY A 240 -2.19 -5.13 -2.16
C GLY A 240 -1.00 -5.07 -1.21
N ARG A 241 -1.24 -4.74 0.04
CA ARG A 241 -0.20 -4.71 1.09
C ARG A 241 0.32 -6.11 1.40
N TRP A 242 -0.56 -7.09 1.48
CA TRP A 242 -0.20 -8.48 1.77
C TRP A 242 0.56 -9.17 0.62
N SER A 243 0.41 -8.69 -0.63
CA SER A 243 1.17 -9.22 -1.77
C SER A 243 2.70 -9.05 -1.66
N MET A 244 3.20 -8.22 -0.73
CA MET A 244 4.64 -8.08 -0.51
C MET A 244 5.25 -9.22 0.32
N ILE A 245 4.43 -10.08 0.93
CA ILE A 245 4.91 -11.22 1.73
C ILE A 245 5.85 -12.12 0.93
N ASP A 246 5.47 -12.42 -0.32
CA ASP A 246 6.26 -13.29 -1.19
C ASP A 246 7.64 -12.71 -1.49
N ILE A 247 7.73 -11.40 -1.73
CA ILE A 247 9.01 -10.73 -1.97
C ILE A 247 9.87 -10.76 -0.71
N PHE A 248 9.28 -10.47 0.44
CA PHE A 248 10.01 -10.51 1.71
C PHE A 248 10.44 -11.92 2.08
N SER A 249 9.58 -12.93 1.88
CA SER A 249 9.93 -14.31 2.15
C SER A 249 11.05 -14.80 1.24
N LEU A 250 11.00 -14.46 -0.05
CA LEU A 250 12.06 -14.78 -1.01
C LEU A 250 13.38 -14.08 -0.66
N ALA A 251 13.34 -12.78 -0.34
CA ALA A 251 14.53 -12.02 0.04
C ALA A 251 15.17 -12.59 1.31
N THR A 252 14.36 -12.97 2.30
CA THR A 252 14.81 -13.59 3.55
C THR A 252 15.40 -14.97 3.27
N LEU A 253 14.74 -15.80 2.45
CA LEU A 253 15.24 -17.11 2.07
C LEU A 253 16.61 -17.02 1.38
N VAL A 254 16.76 -16.12 0.41
CA VAL A 254 18.04 -15.86 -0.30
C VAL A 254 19.10 -15.36 0.68
N ALA A 255 18.74 -14.53 1.67
CA ALA A 255 19.68 -14.01 2.65
C ALA A 255 20.14 -15.08 3.65
N MET A 256 19.25 -16.00 4.04
CA MET A 256 19.52 -17.04 5.04
C MET A 256 20.25 -18.25 4.45
N VAL A 257 19.94 -18.65 3.21
CA VAL A 257 20.50 -19.85 2.58
C VAL A 257 21.76 -19.47 1.77
N ARG A 258 22.84 -19.16 2.47
CA ARG A 258 24.20 -19.01 1.93
C ARG A 258 25.15 -19.97 2.63
N MET A 259 24.91 -21.28 2.48
CA MET A 259 25.72 -22.34 3.11
C MET A 259 26.89 -22.81 2.20
N GLY A 260 27.35 -21.98 1.29
CA GLY A 260 28.49 -22.27 0.40
C GLY A 260 28.23 -23.49 -0.48
N PHE A 261 29.03 -24.56 -0.31
CA PHE A 261 28.95 -25.77 -1.14
C PHE A 261 27.72 -26.65 -0.85
N LEU A 262 27.17 -26.61 0.38
CA LEU A 262 26.09 -27.49 0.79
C LEU A 262 24.73 -27.08 0.23
N ALA A 263 24.43 -25.78 0.25
CA ALA A 263 23.20 -25.24 -0.32
C ALA A 263 23.42 -23.76 -0.67
N ASN A 264 22.99 -23.37 -1.86
CA ASN A 264 23.02 -21.97 -2.28
C ASN A 264 21.74 -21.63 -3.03
N VAL A 265 21.10 -20.52 -2.64
CA VAL A 265 19.92 -19.99 -3.32
C VAL A 265 20.28 -18.64 -3.92
N LEU A 266 20.23 -18.56 -5.23
CA LEU A 266 20.48 -17.32 -5.97
C LEU A 266 19.17 -16.79 -6.56
N PRO A 267 18.89 -15.49 -6.43
CA PRO A 267 17.71 -14.89 -7.05
C PRO A 267 17.88 -14.87 -8.56
N GLY A 268 16.88 -15.35 -9.28
CA GLY A 268 16.83 -15.32 -10.74
C GLY A 268 16.21 -14.02 -11.28
N GLN A 269 16.23 -13.86 -12.60
CA GLN A 269 15.65 -12.69 -13.28
C GLN A 269 14.13 -12.58 -13.07
N GLY A 270 13.45 -13.72 -12.93
CA GLY A 270 12.01 -13.77 -12.61
C GLY A 270 11.66 -13.08 -11.28
N ALA A 271 12.56 -13.14 -10.29
CA ALA A 271 12.35 -12.49 -9.00
C ALA A 271 12.27 -10.96 -9.12
N LEU A 272 13.13 -10.35 -9.92
CA LEU A 272 13.11 -8.90 -10.18
C LEU A 272 11.84 -8.50 -10.93
N ALA A 273 11.45 -9.25 -11.95
CA ALA A 273 10.21 -9.01 -12.69
C ALA A 273 9.00 -9.14 -11.77
N PHE A 274 8.94 -10.16 -10.92
CA PHE A 274 7.87 -10.36 -9.96
C PHE A 274 7.80 -9.22 -8.93
N ALA A 275 8.93 -8.82 -8.37
CA ALA A 275 9.00 -7.68 -7.46
C ALA A 275 8.49 -6.39 -8.13
N ALA A 276 8.86 -6.14 -9.38
CA ALA A 276 8.38 -5.00 -10.14
C ALA A 276 6.87 -5.07 -10.38
N VAL A 277 6.29 -6.24 -10.68
CA VAL A 277 4.82 -6.44 -10.80
C VAL A 277 4.12 -6.04 -9.50
N VAL A 278 4.61 -6.49 -8.35
CA VAL A 278 3.99 -6.17 -7.05
C VAL A 278 4.07 -4.67 -6.77
N VAL A 279 5.23 -4.04 -6.98
CA VAL A 279 5.41 -2.60 -6.78
C VAL A 279 4.51 -1.79 -7.72
N PHE A 280 4.48 -2.12 -9.01
CA PHE A 280 3.65 -1.38 -9.98
C PHE A 280 2.15 -1.56 -9.74
N THR A 281 1.71 -2.74 -9.32
CA THR A 281 0.30 -2.92 -8.92
C THR A 281 -0.07 -2.12 -7.67
N MET A 282 0.86 -1.94 -6.72
CA MET A 282 0.66 -1.06 -5.57
C MET A 282 0.59 0.41 -6.01
N LEU A 283 1.56 0.87 -6.81
CA LEU A 283 1.56 2.24 -7.34
C LEU A 283 0.31 2.53 -8.15
N ALA A 284 -0.15 1.59 -8.98
CA ALA A 284 -1.38 1.72 -9.74
C ALA A 284 -2.60 1.91 -8.84
N THR A 285 -2.68 1.17 -7.74
CA THR A 285 -3.76 1.28 -6.75
C THR A 285 -3.68 2.61 -5.97
N GLU A 286 -2.47 3.03 -5.60
CA GLU A 286 -2.25 4.30 -4.88
C GLU A 286 -2.51 5.53 -5.74
N CYS A 287 -2.18 5.47 -7.04
CA CYS A 287 -2.46 6.55 -7.99
C CYS A 287 -3.95 6.69 -8.28
N PHE A 288 -4.73 5.63 -8.17
CA PHE A 288 -6.16 5.65 -8.45
C PHE A 288 -6.93 6.44 -7.39
N ASP A 289 -7.77 7.39 -7.82
CA ASP A 289 -8.69 8.12 -6.94
C ASP A 289 -10.11 7.56 -7.08
N PRO A 290 -10.63 6.81 -6.06
CA PRO A 290 -11.94 6.19 -6.13
C PRO A 290 -13.09 7.20 -6.25
N ARG A 291 -12.85 8.46 -5.89
CA ARG A 291 -13.85 9.54 -6.00
C ARG A 291 -14.18 9.87 -7.46
N LEU A 292 -13.24 9.58 -8.39
CA LEU A 292 -13.46 9.79 -9.82
C LEU A 292 -14.57 8.89 -10.38
N MET A 293 -14.83 7.72 -9.77
CA MET A 293 -15.95 6.85 -10.15
C MET A 293 -17.30 7.53 -9.90
N TRP A 294 -17.41 8.25 -8.78
CA TRP A 294 -18.62 8.98 -8.40
C TRP A 294 -18.80 10.24 -9.23
N ASP A 295 -17.73 11.02 -9.44
CA ASP A 295 -17.76 12.21 -10.30
C ASP A 295 -18.13 11.84 -11.74
N ALA A 296 -17.58 10.75 -12.27
CA ALA A 296 -17.88 10.25 -13.61
C ALA A 296 -19.34 9.79 -13.76
N ALA A 297 -19.90 9.22 -12.69
CA ALA A 297 -21.29 8.83 -12.65
C ALA A 297 -22.23 10.03 -12.58
N GLU A 298 -21.89 11.08 -11.80
CA GLU A 298 -22.68 12.31 -11.72
C GLU A 298 -22.71 13.07 -13.06
N SER A 299 -21.59 13.10 -13.79
CA SER A 299 -21.51 13.81 -15.07
C SER A 299 -22.41 13.21 -16.17
N ASN A 300 -22.85 11.98 -16.01
CA ASN A 300 -23.75 11.28 -16.93
C ASN A 300 -25.24 11.34 -16.50
N GLY A 301 -25.56 12.03 -15.40
CA GLY A 301 -26.92 12.17 -14.88
C GLY A 301 -27.63 13.42 -15.39
N PRO A 302 -28.97 13.50 -15.29
CA PRO A 302 -29.68 14.76 -15.41
C PRO A 302 -29.01 15.75 -14.43
N ARG A 303 -28.72 16.98 -14.91
CA ARG A 303 -28.14 18.04 -14.06
C ARG A 303 -28.95 18.10 -12.76
N ALA A 304 -28.29 17.87 -11.64
CA ALA A 304 -28.94 18.07 -10.34
C ALA A 304 -29.50 19.50 -10.32
N LEU A 305 -30.79 19.61 -10.05
CA LEU A 305 -31.44 20.90 -9.85
C LEU A 305 -30.61 21.75 -8.89
N PRO A 306 -30.40 23.02 -9.15
CA PRO A 306 -29.68 23.90 -8.25
C PRO A 306 -30.30 23.84 -6.85
N VAL A 307 -29.48 23.93 -5.82
CA VAL A 307 -29.87 23.74 -4.41
C VAL A 307 -31.05 24.65 -4.01
N ALA A 308 -31.21 25.77 -4.69
CA ALA A 308 -32.34 26.71 -4.51
C ALA A 308 -33.71 26.08 -4.88
N GLU A 309 -33.78 25.21 -5.88
CA GLU A 309 -35.02 24.54 -6.28
C GLU A 309 -35.41 23.36 -5.40
N ARG A 310 -34.45 22.75 -4.68
CA ARG A 310 -34.75 21.68 -3.69
C ARG A 310 -35.48 22.19 -2.45
N HIS A 311 -35.26 23.43 -2.09
CA HIS A 311 -35.96 24.04 -0.93
C HIS A 311 -37.41 24.41 -1.25
N SER A 312 -37.73 24.75 -2.49
CA SER A 312 -39.08 25.08 -2.89
C SER A 312 -39.99 23.86 -3.03
N ILE A 313 -39.42 22.68 -3.36
CA ILE A 313 -40.19 21.41 -3.45
C ILE A 313 -40.45 20.82 -2.05
N GLY A 314 -39.57 21.04 -1.08
CA GLY A 314 -39.74 20.57 0.31
C GLY A 314 -40.73 21.41 1.14
N MET A 315 -41.14 22.58 0.66
CA MET A 315 -42.21 23.40 1.30
C MET A 315 -43.59 23.20 0.68
N ALA A 316 -43.72 22.40 -0.39
CA ALA A 316 -44.97 22.15 -1.09
C ALA A 316 -45.54 20.74 -0.84
N LEU A 317 -44.93 19.96 0.07
CA LEU A 317 -45.42 18.70 0.62
C LEU A 317 -45.51 18.81 2.13
#